data_b26758fc38c760e4b0aef8837d27bea3
#
_entry.id   b26758fc38c760e4b0aef8837d27bea3
#
_cell.length_a   1.000
_cell.length_b   1.000
_cell.length_c   1.000
_cell.angle_alpha   90.00
_cell.angle_beta   90.00
_cell.angle_gamma   90.00
#
_symmetry.space_group_name_H-M   'P 1'
#
loop_
_entity.id
_entity.type
_entity.pdbx_description
1 polymer ?
#
loop_
_entity_poly.entity_id
_entity_poly.type
_entity_poly.pdbx_seq_one_letter_code
_entity_poly.pdbx_strand_id
1 'polypeptide(L)'
;MNNTLVSPERAKGNRMAGTFTFLGMHFVFSTKNRVPLLGNTICERLFPYIGGIIREIGGKLIEINSMPDHIHFYAYMPKTVSVSKFMEIVKANSSKWIHGSFPNKDKFGWQDGYGAFSVSK
;
A
#
# COMPACT_ATOMS: atom_id res chain seq x y z
N MET A 1 -12.15 4.06 12.93
CA MET A 1 -11.84 4.54 12.85
C MET A 1 -11.50 4.85 12.51
N ASN A 2 -12.10 4.61 12.88
CA ASN A 2 -11.99 5.02 12.71
C ASN A 2 -11.85 5.37 12.04
N ASN A 3 -11.95 5.18 11.88
CA ASN A 3 -11.90 5.58 11.55
C ASN A 3 -11.88 6.10 10.94
N THR A 4 -12.10 6.01 11.06
CA THR A 4 -12.10 6.50 10.81
C THR A 4 -12.26 7.12 10.35
N LEU A 5 -12.54 6.85 10.47
CA LEU A 5 -12.74 7.48 10.33
C LEU A 5 -13.24 8.14 10.27
N VAL A 6 -13.60 7.95 10.44
CA VAL A 6 -13.97 8.55 10.60
C VAL A 6 -14.52 8.96 10.65
N SER A 7 -15.09 8.99 10.86
CA SER A 7 -15.47 9.42 11.22
C SER A 7 -15.99 9.86 11.04
N PRO A 8 -16.62 10.03 11.21
CA PRO A 8 -17.11 10.44 11.30
C PRO A 8 -17.72 10.88 11.23
N GLU A 9 -18.02 10.68 11.42
CA GLU A 9 -18.37 11.05 11.61
C GLU A 9 -18.58 11.59 11.30
N ARG A 10 -19.01 11.63 11.43
CA ARG A 10 -19.12 12.06 11.38
C ARG A 10 -19.48 12.61 10.72
N ALA A 11 -19.92 12.43 10.70
CA ALA A 11 -20.17 12.85 10.26
C ALA A 11 -20.88 13.24 9.86
N LYS A 12 -21.30 13.49 9.96
CA LYS A 12 -21.87 13.83 9.60
C LYS A 12 -22.30 14.17 8.81
N GLY A 13 -22.77 14.15 8.92
CA GLY A 13 -22.90 14.34 8.23
C GLY A 13 -23.14 14.39 7.36
N ASN A 14 -23.13 14.32 7.37
CA ASN A 14 -23.12 14.22 6.51
C ASN A 14 -23.17 13.90 5.85
N ARG A 15 -23.34 13.83 5.98
CA ARG A 15 -23.16 13.27 5.33
C ARG A 15 -23.42 13.10 4.50
N MET A 16 -23.66 13.15 4.55
CA MET A 16 -23.55 12.87 3.71
C MET A 16 -23.57 12.23 3.08
N ALA A 17 -23.89 12.24 3.44
CA ALA A 17 -24.24 11.16 2.59
C ALA A 17 -23.10 10.77 1.64
N GLY A 18 -22.72 9.49 1.62
CA GLY A 18 -21.76 9.01 0.66
C GLY A 18 -20.41 9.68 0.68
N THR A 19 -20.14 10.36 1.76
CA THR A 19 -18.93 11.15 1.84
C THR A 19 -17.72 10.30 2.23
N PHE A 20 -17.94 9.17 2.86
CA PHE A 20 -16.82 8.30 3.26
C PHE A 20 -16.63 7.23 2.22
N THR A 21 -15.73 7.51 1.27
CA THR A 21 -15.43 6.62 0.18
C THR A 21 -14.09 5.91 0.37
N PHE A 22 -13.49 6.06 1.53
CA PHE A 22 -12.17 5.48 1.81
C PHE A 22 -12.24 4.42 2.88
N LEU A 23 -11.33 3.47 2.78
CA LEU A 23 -11.20 2.38 3.73
C LEU A 23 -9.75 2.30 4.18
N GLY A 24 -9.53 2.36 5.50
CA GLY A 24 -8.19 2.25 6.07
C GLY A 24 -7.80 0.79 6.23
N MET A 25 -6.65 0.42 5.68
CA MET A 25 -6.20 -0.96 5.68
C MET A 25 -4.70 -1.05 5.93
N HIS A 26 -4.31 -2.10 6.63
CA HIS A 26 -2.90 -2.52 6.69
C HIS A 26 -2.65 -3.57 5.64
N PHE A 27 -1.51 -3.47 4.99
CA PHE A 27 -1.09 -4.43 3.96
C PHE A 27 0.31 -4.93 4.25
N VAL A 28 0.55 -6.20 3.94
CA VAL A 28 1.87 -6.82 4.09
C VAL A 28 2.14 -7.66 2.85
N PHE A 29 3.33 -7.53 2.27
CA PHE A 29 3.74 -8.42 1.21
C PHE A 29 5.26 -8.61 1.23
N SER A 30 5.71 -9.77 0.77
CA SER A 30 7.10 -10.21 0.90
C SER A 30 7.78 -10.28 -0.43
N THR A 31 9.12 -10.23 -0.40
CA THR A 31 9.92 -10.56 -1.56
C THR A 31 9.76 -12.04 -1.88
N LYS A 32 9.95 -12.39 -3.15
CA LYS A 32 9.85 -13.76 -3.60
C LYS A 32 10.91 -14.61 -2.89
N ASN A 33 10.45 -15.73 -2.33
CA ASN A 33 11.29 -16.65 -1.56
C ASN A 33 11.96 -15.99 -0.35
N ARG A 34 11.41 -14.85 0.10
CA ARG A 34 11.89 -14.12 1.27
C ARG A 34 13.37 -13.71 1.16
N VAL A 35 13.85 -13.49 -0.06
CA VAL A 35 15.22 -13.04 -0.28
C VAL A 35 15.35 -11.60 0.24
N PRO A 36 16.36 -11.30 1.09
CA PRO A 36 16.47 -9.99 1.73
C PRO A 36 17.03 -8.92 0.80
N LEU A 37 16.22 -8.45 -0.12
CA LEU A 37 16.61 -7.50 -1.16
C LEU A 37 16.26 -6.05 -0.85
N LEU A 38 15.54 -5.80 0.25
CA LEU A 38 15.03 -4.47 0.56
C LEU A 38 15.96 -3.74 1.53
N GLY A 39 17.03 -3.16 1.00
CA GLY A 39 17.95 -2.37 1.81
C GLY A 39 17.50 -0.91 1.90
N ASN A 40 18.21 -0.14 2.72
CA ASN A 40 17.85 1.26 2.97
C ASN A 40 17.90 2.10 1.70
N THR A 41 18.90 1.88 0.85
CA THR A 41 19.04 2.65 -0.38
C THR A 41 17.83 2.49 -1.29
N ILE A 42 17.33 1.26 -1.41
CA ILE A 42 16.14 1.00 -2.21
C ILE A 42 14.91 1.62 -1.56
N CYS A 43 14.76 1.42 -0.24
CA CYS A 43 13.56 1.85 0.45
C CYS A 43 13.39 3.37 0.47
N GLU A 44 14.49 4.12 0.57
CA GLU A 44 14.42 5.57 0.53
C GLU A 44 13.71 6.09 -0.72
N ARG A 45 13.88 5.39 -1.83
CA ARG A 45 13.26 5.77 -3.09
C ARG A 45 11.95 5.03 -3.35
N LEU A 46 11.87 3.80 -2.87
CA LEU A 46 10.70 2.96 -3.09
C LEU A 46 9.47 3.48 -2.34
N PHE A 47 9.65 3.93 -1.09
CA PHE A 47 8.52 4.38 -0.29
C PHE A 47 7.77 5.56 -0.92
N PRO A 48 8.45 6.64 -1.35
CA PRO A 48 7.74 7.71 -2.05
C PRO A 48 7.09 7.24 -3.35
N TYR A 49 7.72 6.28 -4.03
CA TYR A 49 7.17 5.76 -5.26
C TYR A 49 5.85 5.01 -5.01
N ILE A 50 5.83 4.17 -3.98
CA ILE A 50 4.60 3.47 -3.59
C ILE A 50 3.52 4.48 -3.19
N GLY A 51 3.90 5.52 -2.46
CA GLY A 51 2.96 6.59 -2.13
C GLY A 51 2.36 7.22 -3.37
N GLY A 52 3.19 7.42 -4.41
CA GLY A 52 2.70 7.96 -5.67
C GLY A 52 1.74 7.03 -6.38
N ILE A 53 2.05 5.73 -6.39
CA ILE A 53 1.13 4.73 -6.98
C ILE A 53 -0.22 4.78 -6.28
N ILE A 54 -0.20 4.79 -4.95
CA ILE A 54 -1.43 4.78 -4.16
C ILE A 54 -2.24 6.05 -4.43
N ARG A 55 -1.58 7.19 -4.54
CA ARG A 55 -2.25 8.44 -4.86
C ARG A 55 -2.91 8.40 -6.24
N GLU A 56 -2.24 7.78 -7.22
CA GLU A 56 -2.80 7.63 -8.56
C GLU A 56 -4.05 6.77 -8.57
N ILE A 57 -4.13 5.81 -7.66
CA ILE A 57 -5.33 4.97 -7.54
C ILE A 57 -6.47 5.74 -6.85
N GLY A 58 -6.15 6.86 -6.22
CA GLY A 58 -7.12 7.64 -5.48
C GLY A 58 -7.08 7.42 -3.99
N GLY A 59 -6.03 6.79 -3.50
CA GLY A 59 -5.84 6.55 -2.07
C GLY A 59 -4.81 7.48 -1.46
N LYS A 60 -4.38 7.12 -0.25
CA LYS A 60 -3.37 7.89 0.47
C LYS A 60 -2.55 6.96 1.34
N LEU A 61 -1.23 6.97 1.14
CA LEU A 61 -0.32 6.25 2.00
C LEU A 61 -0.13 7.02 3.30
N ILE A 62 -0.37 6.35 4.42
CA ILE A 62 -0.26 6.98 5.74
C ILE A 62 1.07 6.63 6.39
N GLU A 63 1.46 5.36 6.33
CA GLU A 63 2.67 4.90 6.98
C GLU A 63 3.20 3.69 6.24
N ILE A 64 4.52 3.59 6.10
CA ILE A 64 5.15 2.46 5.42
C ILE A 64 6.48 2.16 6.09
N ASN A 65 6.74 0.87 6.24
CA ASN A 65 8.00 0.37 6.79
C ASN A 65 8.34 -0.95 6.12
N SER A 66 9.59 -1.36 6.27
CA SER A 66 10.01 -2.64 5.71
C SER A 66 11.04 -3.31 6.60
N MET A 67 11.06 -4.62 6.52
CA MET A 67 12.18 -5.46 6.90
C MET A 67 12.90 -5.84 5.59
N PRO A 68 14.08 -6.46 5.67
CA PRO A 68 14.81 -6.78 4.42
C PRO A 68 14.03 -7.64 3.43
N ASP A 69 13.04 -8.41 3.88
CA ASP A 69 12.33 -9.35 3.02
C ASP A 69 10.82 -9.10 2.93
N HIS A 70 10.31 -8.03 3.53
CA HIS A 70 8.88 -7.71 3.40
C HIS A 70 8.62 -6.25 3.69
N ILE A 71 7.48 -5.77 3.16
CA ILE A 71 7.00 -4.42 3.36
C ILE A 71 5.64 -4.50 4.04
N HIS A 72 5.39 -3.55 4.95
CA HIS A 72 4.04 -3.37 5.50
C HIS A 72 3.70 -1.90 5.48
N PHE A 73 2.45 -1.59 5.17
CA PHE A 73 2.03 -0.20 5.13
C PHE A 73 0.57 -0.07 5.52
N TYR A 74 0.21 1.11 5.96
CA TYR A 74 -1.15 1.49 6.25
C TYR A 74 -1.56 2.57 5.26
N ALA A 75 -2.70 2.39 4.61
CA ALA A 75 -3.15 3.32 3.59
C ALA A 75 -4.66 3.40 3.60
N TYR A 76 -5.16 4.56 3.17
CA TYR A 76 -6.57 4.70 2.82
C TYR A 76 -6.70 4.33 1.36
N MET A 77 -7.64 3.44 1.05
CA MET A 77 -7.94 3.10 -0.33
C MET A 77 -9.39 3.49 -0.63
N PRO A 78 -9.68 3.90 -1.87
CA PRO A 78 -11.06 4.21 -2.22
C PRO A 78 -11.90 2.94 -2.25
N LYS A 79 -13.15 3.05 -1.82
CA LYS A 79 -14.05 1.89 -1.80
C LYS A 79 -14.44 1.44 -3.20
N THR A 80 -14.15 2.24 -4.21
CA THR A 80 -14.44 1.90 -5.60
C THR A 80 -13.46 0.90 -6.19
N VAL A 81 -12.39 0.58 -5.46
CA VAL A 81 -11.36 -0.34 -5.93
C VAL A 81 -11.33 -1.52 -4.96
N SER A 82 -11.31 -2.74 -5.50
CA SER A 82 -11.19 -3.92 -4.65
C SER A 82 -9.81 -4.00 -4.04
N VAL A 83 -9.71 -4.69 -2.90
CA VAL A 83 -8.43 -4.89 -2.23
C VAL A 83 -7.46 -5.60 -3.15
N SER A 84 -7.92 -6.63 -3.86
CA SER A 84 -7.04 -7.39 -4.74
C SER A 84 -6.55 -6.55 -5.91
N LYS A 85 -7.39 -5.70 -6.49
CA LYS A 85 -6.97 -4.83 -7.59
C LYS A 85 -5.98 -3.78 -7.10
N PHE A 86 -6.23 -3.22 -5.92
CA PHE A 86 -5.34 -2.24 -5.31
C PHE A 86 -3.94 -2.83 -5.14
N MET A 87 -3.86 -4.04 -4.58
CA MET A 87 -2.57 -4.69 -4.34
C MET A 87 -1.91 -5.16 -5.63
N GLU A 88 -2.71 -5.58 -6.61
CA GLU A 88 -2.16 -5.91 -7.92
C GLU A 88 -1.41 -4.74 -8.51
N ILE A 89 -2.02 -3.56 -8.48
CA ILE A 89 -1.41 -2.35 -9.04
C ILE A 89 -0.16 -1.96 -8.26
N VAL A 90 -0.23 -1.97 -6.92
CA VAL A 90 0.91 -1.60 -6.09
C VAL A 90 2.10 -2.54 -6.34
N LYS A 91 1.85 -3.84 -6.36
CA LYS A 91 2.91 -4.83 -6.53
C LYS A 91 3.50 -4.79 -7.92
N ALA A 92 2.66 -4.73 -8.95
CA ALA A 92 3.14 -4.75 -10.33
C ALA A 92 3.98 -3.52 -10.64
N ASN A 93 3.50 -2.35 -10.27
CA ASN A 93 4.21 -1.11 -10.59
C ASN A 93 5.48 -0.95 -9.77
N SER A 94 5.46 -1.34 -8.50
CA SER A 94 6.66 -1.23 -7.69
C SER A 94 7.74 -2.20 -8.15
N SER A 95 7.36 -3.41 -8.55
CA SER A 95 8.32 -4.39 -9.09
C SER A 95 8.95 -3.86 -10.37
N LYS A 96 8.13 -3.35 -11.28
CA LYS A 96 8.62 -2.79 -12.55
C LYS A 96 9.58 -1.64 -12.30
N TRP A 97 9.26 -0.79 -11.34
CA TRP A 97 10.10 0.35 -11.01
C TRP A 97 11.45 -0.10 -10.45
N ILE A 98 11.45 -1.11 -9.58
CA ILE A 98 12.69 -1.63 -9.00
C ILE A 98 13.59 -2.19 -10.11
N HIS A 99 13.00 -2.96 -11.04
CA HIS A 99 13.77 -3.53 -12.15
C HIS A 99 14.40 -2.44 -13.02
N GLY A 100 13.68 -1.37 -13.26
CA GLY A 100 14.16 -0.31 -14.13
C GLY A 100 15.11 0.67 -13.45
N SER A 101 15.08 0.74 -12.12
CA SER A 101 15.84 1.74 -11.37
C SER A 101 17.11 1.20 -10.72
N PHE A 102 17.20 -0.12 -10.55
CA PHE A 102 18.34 -0.74 -9.87
C PHE A 102 18.87 -1.89 -10.71
N PRO A 103 20.01 -1.68 -11.41
CA PRO A 103 20.50 -2.66 -12.40
C PRO A 103 20.74 -4.05 -11.86
N ASN A 104 21.08 -4.17 -10.57
CA ASN A 104 21.40 -5.47 -9.99
C ASN A 104 20.19 -6.19 -9.40
N LYS A 105 18.99 -5.72 -9.73
CA LYS A 105 17.75 -6.28 -9.19
C LYS A 105 16.89 -6.92 -10.25
N ASP A 106 17.50 -7.42 -11.31
CA ASP A 106 16.78 -8.07 -12.40
C ASP A 106 16.06 -9.35 -11.94
N LYS A 107 16.51 -9.96 -10.85
CA LYS A 107 15.85 -11.14 -10.29
C LYS A 107 14.85 -10.80 -9.19
N PHE A 108 14.64 -9.53 -8.94
CA PHE A 108 13.71 -9.11 -7.93
C PHE A 108 12.27 -9.50 -8.29
N GLY A 109 11.50 -9.89 -7.30
CA GLY A 109 10.08 -10.11 -7.48
C GLY A 109 9.40 -10.12 -6.12
N TRP A 110 8.09 -9.89 -6.14
CA TRP A 110 7.27 -10.05 -4.93
C TRP A 110 6.73 -11.46 -4.90
N GLN A 111 6.60 -12.01 -3.68
CA GLN A 111 5.93 -13.29 -3.49
C GLN A 111 4.47 -13.15 -3.89
N ASP A 112 3.87 -14.20 -4.41
CA ASP A 112 2.45 -14.20 -4.70
C ASP A 112 1.66 -13.99 -3.41
N GLY A 113 0.55 -13.27 -3.53
CA GLY A 113 -0.30 -13.02 -2.37
C GLY A 113 0.14 -11.84 -1.52
N TYR A 114 -0.61 -11.63 -0.47
CA TYR A 114 -0.39 -10.51 0.46
C TYR A 114 -1.29 -10.70 1.68
N GLY A 115 -0.98 -9.98 2.76
CA GLY A 115 -1.90 -9.86 3.89
C GLY A 115 -2.59 -8.52 3.82
N ALA A 116 -3.87 -8.49 4.15
CA ALA A 116 -4.64 -7.25 4.20
C ALA A 116 -5.57 -7.31 5.39
N PHE A 117 -5.54 -6.25 6.22
CA PHE A 117 -6.27 -6.23 7.48
C PHE A 117 -6.96 -4.88 7.62
N SER A 118 -8.27 -4.90 7.86
CA SER A 118 -8.97 -3.66 8.15
C SER A 118 -8.60 -3.16 9.54
N VAL A 119 -8.64 -1.85 9.70
CA VAL A 119 -8.36 -1.23 10.99
C VAL A 119 -9.69 -1.03 11.70
N SER A 120 -9.82 -1.60 12.90
CA SER A 120 -11.00 -1.40 13.71
C SER A 120 -10.67 -0.49 14.89
N LYS A 121 -11.69 0.19 15.33
CA LYS A 121 -11.55 1.12 16.45
C LYS A 121 -12.08 0.51 17.73
#